data_6c4e991cac62ee0a61fe8c33fc67ecbd
#
_entry.id   6c4e991cac62ee0a61fe8c33fc67ecbd
#
_cell.length_a   1.000
_cell.length_b   1.000
_cell.length_c   1.000
_cell.angle_alpha   90.00
_cell.angle_beta   90.00
_cell.angle_gamma   90.00
#
_symmetry.space_group_name_H-M   'P 1'
#
loop_
_entity.id
_entity.type
_entity.pdbx_description
1 polymer ?
#
loop_
_entity_poly.entity_id
_entity_poly.type
_entity_poly.pdbx_seq_one_letter_code
_entity_poly.pdbx_strand_id
1 'polypeptide(L)'
;NGIRTPSPQLYPTSDCTGALKESNLGKTSYLIPVKTKNHAFYLGDNFTVTNWLGFDLNYRYDNVRHLPHYRLGQDPEIPRGLLAGTMIPIPDSALTGGSGWYNYNHPDYIKNVQDNLNAIQKSTAFKHHSYNLGLNLDPTDWLRIQFKYSNGFRAPTPDEMYITFKHPQFSLLPNTNLKEEKAKTKEIAFTFYRERSYFTTNLFQTDYKNFIDLAYLGERPIDQSKSSYYPFYQSLNRDKAKVNGIEISTHLEIGDLIEKLEGFHLGYKLTYQKGRIKDSKPLEGYKKLLEHNPKYMNMALQDQPMNALQPTTSVYNLGYDSPNKIWGLDFYITDVSAKKAKDSFNPQWHSMIERQAENINTGAIETVPAKTVNGNEKVIDRRALWRNKHYTVIDAIAYWKPIKNLTFTAGVYNLTDQKYLTWESARSIRTIGTINRVDTE
;
A
#
# COMPACT_ATOMS: atom_id res chain seq x y z
N ASN A 1 13.07 15.35 -27.19
CA ASN A 1 13.02 14.22 -26.26
C ASN A 1 14.46 13.84 -25.89
N GLY A 2 15.05 14.66 -24.97
CA GLY A 2 16.40 14.43 -24.51
C GLY A 2 16.45 13.26 -23.54
N ILE A 3 17.07 12.17 -23.94
CA ILE A 3 17.51 11.11 -23.06
C ILE A 3 18.56 11.73 -22.14
N ARG A 4 18.22 11.98 -20.87
CA ARG A 4 19.23 12.37 -19.88
C ARG A 4 20.08 11.15 -19.64
N THR A 5 21.36 11.21 -20.06
CA THR A 5 22.36 10.26 -19.60
C THR A 5 22.38 10.25 -18.08
N PRO A 6 22.41 9.08 -17.44
CA PRO A 6 22.55 8.99 -15.99
C PRO A 6 23.80 9.74 -15.53
N SER A 7 23.70 10.38 -14.36
CA SER A 7 24.84 11.08 -13.76
C SER A 7 26.05 10.14 -13.67
N PRO A 8 27.24 10.58 -14.06
CA PRO A 8 28.47 9.76 -13.99
C PRO A 8 28.78 9.19 -12.60
N GLN A 9 28.17 9.77 -11.56
CA GLN A 9 28.33 9.33 -10.17
C GLN A 9 27.58 8.03 -9.83
N LEU A 10 26.60 7.64 -10.65
CA LEU A 10 25.81 6.41 -10.44
C LEU A 10 26.34 5.23 -11.25
N TYR A 11 27.13 5.51 -12.28
CA TYR A 11 27.68 4.50 -13.18
C TYR A 11 29.15 4.81 -13.44
N PRO A 12 30.05 3.83 -13.27
CA PRO A 12 31.44 4.01 -13.67
C PRO A 12 31.50 4.30 -15.16
N THR A 13 32.37 5.23 -15.54
CA THR A 13 32.57 5.59 -16.96
C THR A 13 32.91 4.41 -17.84
N SER A 14 33.53 3.36 -17.29
CA SER A 14 33.80 2.10 -18.00
C SER A 14 32.53 1.30 -18.34
N ASP A 15 31.46 1.41 -17.56
CA ASP A 15 30.18 0.77 -17.88
C ASP A 15 29.41 1.54 -18.97
N CYS A 16 29.71 2.83 -19.12
CA CYS A 16 29.10 3.66 -20.15
C CYS A 16 29.81 3.55 -21.52
N THR A 17 31.11 3.30 -21.54
CA THR A 17 31.90 3.32 -22.79
C THR A 17 31.91 2.01 -23.58
N GLY A 18 31.62 0.89 -22.91
CA GLY A 18 31.62 -0.42 -23.59
C GLY A 18 30.24 -0.95 -23.94
N ALA A 19 29.18 -0.48 -23.27
CA ALA A 19 27.87 -1.09 -23.28
C ALA A 19 26.79 -0.28 -24.03
N LEU A 20 27.05 0.93 -24.44
CA LEU A 20 26.15 1.72 -25.28
C LEU A 20 26.28 1.31 -26.76
N LYS A 21 26.22 0.03 -27.04
CA LYS A 21 25.80 -0.42 -28.35
C LYS A 21 24.33 -0.02 -28.50
N GLU A 22 23.95 0.55 -29.61
CA GLU A 22 22.56 0.99 -29.91
C GLU A 22 21.49 -0.03 -29.57
N SER A 23 21.85 -1.33 -29.53
CA SER A 23 20.97 -2.44 -29.16
C SER A 23 20.55 -2.46 -27.69
N ASN A 24 21.23 -1.75 -26.77
CA ASN A 24 20.96 -1.78 -25.32
C ASN A 24 20.37 -0.47 -24.79
N LEU A 25 20.28 0.57 -25.60
CA LEU A 25 19.66 1.83 -25.24
C LEU A 25 18.19 1.60 -24.89
N GLY A 26 17.83 1.82 -23.62
CA GLY A 26 16.47 1.67 -23.10
C GLY A 26 16.12 0.30 -22.54
N LYS A 27 17.05 -0.66 -22.48
CA LYS A 27 16.82 -2.01 -21.94
C LYS A 27 17.46 -2.24 -20.58
N THR A 28 17.50 -1.23 -19.72
CA THR A 28 17.92 -1.40 -18.33
C THR A 28 16.74 -1.72 -17.44
N SER A 29 16.93 -2.58 -16.46
CA SER A 29 15.93 -2.95 -15.47
C SER A 29 16.50 -2.83 -14.06
N TYR A 30 15.64 -2.57 -13.10
CA TYR A 30 15.92 -2.66 -11.65
C TYR A 30 15.15 -3.82 -10.99
N LEU A 31 14.55 -4.65 -11.79
CA LEU A 31 13.88 -5.88 -11.36
C LEU A 31 14.37 -7.02 -12.26
N ILE A 32 14.82 -8.11 -11.64
CA ILE A 32 15.16 -9.32 -12.40
C ILE A 32 13.87 -9.95 -12.97
N PRO A 33 13.92 -10.58 -14.15
CA PRO A 33 12.78 -11.32 -14.68
C PRO A 33 12.40 -12.45 -13.73
N VAL A 34 11.10 -12.50 -13.36
CA VAL A 34 10.54 -13.51 -12.46
C VAL A 34 9.34 -14.17 -13.12
N LYS A 35 9.39 -15.48 -13.28
CA LYS A 35 8.23 -16.28 -13.67
C LYS A 35 7.46 -16.69 -12.43
N THR A 36 6.23 -16.22 -12.28
CA THR A 36 5.33 -16.68 -11.22
C THR A 36 4.44 -17.81 -11.72
N LYS A 37 4.43 -18.93 -10.99
CA LYS A 37 3.50 -20.05 -11.20
C LYS A 37 2.57 -20.12 -10.00
N ASN A 38 1.27 -20.12 -10.26
CA ASN A 38 0.25 -20.32 -9.23
C ASN A 38 -0.60 -21.54 -9.58
N HIS A 39 -0.71 -22.48 -8.64
CA HIS A 39 -1.60 -23.62 -8.69
C HIS A 39 -2.50 -23.55 -7.48
N ALA A 40 -3.81 -23.57 -7.70
CA ALA A 40 -4.78 -23.53 -6.64
C ALA A 40 -5.86 -24.59 -6.85
N PHE A 41 -6.34 -25.13 -5.75
CA PHE A 41 -7.52 -25.96 -5.68
C PHE A 41 -8.48 -25.32 -4.67
N TYR A 42 -9.76 -25.27 -4.99
CA TYR A 42 -10.76 -24.80 -4.04
C TYR A 42 -11.99 -25.72 -4.06
N LEU A 43 -12.65 -25.76 -2.92
CA LEU A 43 -13.93 -26.42 -2.70
C LEU A 43 -14.78 -25.48 -1.83
N GLY A 44 -16.04 -25.33 -2.18
CA GLY A 44 -16.97 -24.53 -1.40
C GLY A 44 -18.37 -25.08 -1.51
N ASP A 45 -19.12 -24.94 -0.43
CA ASP A 45 -20.52 -25.33 -0.36
C ASP A 45 -21.29 -24.35 0.53
N ASN A 46 -22.53 -24.05 0.12
CA ASN A 46 -23.49 -23.23 0.85
C ASN A 46 -24.72 -24.11 1.07
N PHE A 47 -25.02 -24.42 2.30
CA PHE A 47 -26.16 -25.29 2.59
C PHE A 47 -27.06 -24.71 3.67
N THR A 48 -28.34 -24.84 3.43
CA THR A 48 -29.41 -24.44 4.33
C THR A 48 -29.86 -25.67 5.11
N VAL A 49 -29.71 -25.62 6.43
CA VAL A 49 -30.12 -26.72 7.33
C VAL A 49 -31.61 -26.61 7.65
N THR A 50 -32.09 -25.40 7.88
CA THR A 50 -33.48 -25.05 8.11
C THR A 50 -33.78 -23.71 7.42
N ASN A 51 -35.05 -23.30 7.39
CA ASN A 51 -35.44 -22.00 6.81
C ASN A 51 -34.74 -20.78 7.46
N TRP A 52 -34.22 -20.96 8.67
CA TRP A 52 -33.58 -19.88 9.44
C TRP A 52 -32.11 -20.11 9.71
N LEU A 53 -31.52 -21.26 9.28
CA LEU A 53 -30.11 -21.61 9.57
C LEU A 53 -29.41 -22.11 8.31
N GLY A 54 -28.37 -21.41 7.92
CA GLY A 54 -27.49 -21.79 6.81
C GLY A 54 -26.01 -21.66 7.17
N PHE A 55 -25.17 -22.36 6.39
CA PHE A 55 -23.73 -22.36 6.52
C PHE A 55 -23.08 -22.14 5.17
N ASP A 56 -21.98 -21.38 5.17
CA ASP A 56 -21.08 -21.20 4.04
C ASP A 56 -19.71 -21.78 4.40
N LEU A 57 -19.28 -22.81 3.70
CA LEU A 57 -18.01 -23.49 3.94
C LEU A 57 -17.16 -23.41 2.69
N ASN A 58 -15.99 -22.79 2.79
CA ASN A 58 -15.07 -22.67 1.67
C ASN A 58 -13.66 -23.05 2.12
N TYR A 59 -12.98 -23.79 1.29
CA TYR A 59 -11.59 -24.18 1.45
C TYR A 59 -10.83 -23.92 0.17
N ARG A 60 -9.58 -23.45 0.30
CA ARG A 60 -8.67 -23.24 -0.82
C ARG A 60 -7.24 -23.60 -0.43
N TYR A 61 -6.60 -24.37 -1.29
CA TYR A 61 -5.16 -24.59 -1.24
C TYR A 61 -4.48 -23.81 -2.35
N ASP A 62 -3.41 -23.12 -2.04
CA ASP A 62 -2.58 -22.36 -2.99
C ASP A 62 -1.13 -22.80 -2.91
N ASN A 63 -0.47 -22.83 -4.07
CA ASN A 63 0.97 -23.01 -4.21
C ASN A 63 1.51 -21.99 -5.22
N VAL A 64 2.05 -20.90 -4.70
CA VAL A 64 2.64 -19.80 -5.47
C VAL A 64 4.15 -19.96 -5.49
N ARG A 65 4.75 -19.99 -6.69
CA ARG A 65 6.22 -20.12 -6.85
C ARG A 65 6.74 -18.97 -7.67
N HIS A 66 7.77 -18.30 -7.16
CA HIS A 66 8.56 -17.33 -7.91
C HIS A 66 9.85 -17.97 -8.37
N LEU A 67 10.10 -17.92 -9.66
CA LEU A 67 11.24 -18.49 -10.35
C LEU A 67 11.99 -17.36 -11.06
N PRO A 68 12.90 -16.68 -10.38
CA PRO A 68 13.75 -15.69 -11.03
C PRO A 68 14.67 -16.39 -12.05
N HIS A 69 14.92 -15.73 -13.17
CA HIS A 69 15.66 -16.34 -14.30
C HIS A 69 16.38 -15.27 -15.13
N TYR A 70 17.30 -14.57 -14.53
CA TYR A 70 18.09 -13.57 -15.25
C TYR A 70 19.13 -14.25 -16.16
N ARG A 71 19.12 -13.88 -17.44
CA ARG A 71 20.05 -14.38 -18.45
C ARG A 71 20.89 -13.21 -18.98
N LEU A 72 22.17 -13.23 -18.63
CA LEU A 72 23.10 -12.20 -19.07
C LEU A 72 23.15 -12.13 -20.61
N GLY A 73 23.04 -10.92 -21.15
CA GLY A 73 23.05 -10.67 -22.60
C GLY A 73 21.73 -10.95 -23.34
N GLN A 74 20.71 -11.52 -22.66
CA GLN A 74 19.39 -11.77 -23.23
C GLN A 74 18.30 -10.92 -22.57
N ASP A 75 18.34 -10.81 -21.24
CA ASP A 75 17.38 -10.03 -20.48
C ASP A 75 17.89 -8.58 -20.32
N PRO A 76 17.01 -7.61 -20.02
CA PRO A 76 17.40 -6.22 -19.78
C PRO A 76 18.50 -6.13 -18.72
N GLU A 77 19.55 -5.38 -19.01
CA GLU A 77 20.70 -5.27 -18.11
C GLU A 77 20.30 -4.62 -16.78
N ILE A 78 20.75 -5.23 -15.68
CA ILE A 78 20.69 -4.63 -14.36
C ILE A 78 22.04 -3.98 -14.11
N PRO A 79 22.13 -2.64 -14.02
CA PRO A 79 23.38 -1.95 -13.81
C PRO A 79 24.12 -2.46 -12.58
N ARG A 80 25.43 -2.68 -12.68
CA ARG A 80 26.26 -3.22 -11.58
C ARG A 80 26.08 -2.45 -10.28
N GLY A 81 25.98 -1.11 -10.36
CA GLY A 81 25.74 -0.27 -9.21
C GLY A 81 24.42 -0.53 -8.48
N LEU A 82 23.39 -1.09 -9.15
CA LEU A 82 22.14 -1.50 -8.52
C LEU A 82 22.28 -2.85 -7.78
N LEU A 83 23.18 -3.71 -8.19
CA LEU A 83 23.42 -5.04 -7.62
C LEU A 83 24.40 -4.99 -6.45
N ALA A 84 25.49 -4.24 -6.59
CA ALA A 84 26.55 -4.18 -5.60
C ALA A 84 26.03 -3.79 -4.21
N GLY A 85 26.35 -4.57 -3.20
CA GLY A 85 26.01 -4.28 -1.80
C GLY A 85 24.52 -4.39 -1.44
N THR A 86 23.69 -5.00 -2.26
CA THR A 86 22.25 -5.10 -2.00
C THR A 86 21.90 -6.08 -0.89
N MET A 87 22.35 -7.31 -0.98
CA MET A 87 22.15 -8.37 0.02
C MET A 87 23.46 -8.72 0.74
N ILE A 88 24.57 -8.70 0.01
CA ILE A 88 25.93 -8.98 0.50
C ILE A 88 26.69 -7.66 0.45
N PRO A 89 27.17 -7.12 1.59
CA PRO A 89 27.92 -5.87 1.62
C PRO A 89 29.15 -5.88 0.70
N ILE A 90 29.49 -4.73 0.13
CA ILE A 90 30.73 -4.59 -0.65
C ILE A 90 31.90 -4.67 0.33
N PRO A 91 32.92 -5.51 0.08
CA PRO A 91 34.06 -5.62 0.97
C PRO A 91 34.95 -4.37 0.89
N ASP A 92 35.59 -4.05 2.02
CA ASP A 92 36.47 -2.87 2.15
C ASP A 92 37.68 -2.93 1.20
N SER A 93 38.12 -4.14 0.81
CA SER A 93 39.17 -4.34 -0.19
C SER A 93 38.85 -3.71 -1.55
N ALA A 94 37.57 -3.55 -1.86
CA ALA A 94 37.11 -2.90 -3.10
C ALA A 94 37.15 -1.37 -3.05
N LEU A 95 37.58 -0.78 -1.94
CA LEU A 95 37.66 0.68 -1.80
C LEU A 95 38.93 1.21 -2.48
N THR A 96 38.82 2.38 -3.08
CA THR A 96 39.99 3.13 -3.58
C THR A 96 40.72 3.78 -2.42
N GLY A 97 42.01 3.49 -2.28
CA GLY A 97 42.81 4.10 -1.22
C GLY A 97 42.71 5.62 -1.18
N GLY A 98 42.23 6.17 -0.05
CA GLY A 98 42.21 7.60 0.24
C GLY A 98 41.01 8.41 -0.26
N SER A 99 40.22 7.93 -1.23
CA SER A 99 39.11 8.68 -1.81
C SER A 99 37.72 8.32 -1.24
N GLY A 100 37.61 7.18 -0.56
CA GLY A 100 36.34 6.68 -0.03
C GLY A 100 35.37 6.11 -1.05
N TRP A 101 35.74 6.07 -2.31
CA TRP A 101 34.93 5.50 -3.38
C TRP A 101 35.29 4.06 -3.66
N TYR A 102 34.35 3.25 -4.12
CA TYR A 102 34.61 1.90 -4.56
C TYR A 102 35.33 1.88 -5.92
N ASN A 103 36.33 1.03 -6.04
CA ASN A 103 36.92 0.71 -7.32
C ASN A 103 36.05 -0.31 -8.06
N TYR A 104 35.25 0.17 -8.98
CA TYR A 104 34.30 -0.65 -9.75
C TYR A 104 34.96 -1.73 -10.63
N ASN A 105 36.26 -1.59 -10.89
CA ASN A 105 37.06 -2.58 -11.62
C ASN A 105 37.83 -3.51 -10.68
N HIS A 106 37.73 -3.34 -9.36
CA HIS A 106 38.38 -4.22 -8.41
C HIS A 106 37.72 -5.61 -8.47
N PRO A 107 38.54 -6.71 -8.47
CA PRO A 107 38.01 -8.08 -8.54
C PRO A 107 36.97 -8.38 -7.47
N ASP A 108 37.14 -7.87 -6.24
CA ASP A 108 36.20 -8.08 -5.14
C ASP A 108 34.87 -7.31 -5.35
N TYR A 109 34.91 -6.16 -6.01
CA TYR A 109 33.67 -5.46 -6.38
C TYR A 109 32.91 -6.25 -7.44
N ILE A 110 33.60 -6.70 -8.49
CA ILE A 110 33.01 -7.51 -9.56
C ILE A 110 32.40 -8.80 -8.98
N LYS A 111 33.17 -9.46 -8.11
CA LYS A 111 32.70 -10.66 -7.39
C LYS A 111 31.46 -10.36 -6.54
N ASN A 112 31.44 -9.25 -5.82
CA ASN A 112 30.28 -8.84 -5.02
C ASN A 112 29.03 -8.62 -5.87
N VAL A 113 29.15 -8.00 -7.05
CA VAL A 113 28.05 -7.86 -8.01
C VAL A 113 27.49 -9.24 -8.41
N GLN A 114 28.38 -10.18 -8.74
CA GLN A 114 27.97 -11.53 -9.15
C GLN A 114 27.33 -12.31 -7.99
N ASP A 115 27.92 -12.22 -6.80
CA ASP A 115 27.39 -12.87 -5.59
C ASP A 115 25.99 -12.32 -5.23
N ASN A 116 25.78 -11.01 -5.33
CA ASN A 116 24.48 -10.38 -5.13
C ASN A 116 23.47 -10.80 -6.21
N LEU A 117 23.87 -10.85 -7.47
CA LEU A 117 23.00 -11.35 -8.54
C LEU A 117 22.57 -12.80 -8.29
N ASN A 118 23.50 -13.66 -7.86
CA ASN A 118 23.19 -15.04 -7.52
C ASN A 118 22.26 -15.14 -6.30
N ALA A 119 22.49 -14.33 -5.27
CA ALA A 119 21.68 -14.29 -4.07
C ALA A 119 20.24 -13.84 -4.33
N ILE A 120 20.04 -12.87 -5.23
CA ILE A 120 18.71 -12.38 -5.63
C ILE A 120 17.97 -13.44 -6.46
N GLN A 121 18.65 -14.29 -7.25
CA GLN A 121 18.01 -15.30 -8.08
C GLN A 121 17.52 -16.54 -7.31
N LYS A 122 17.23 -16.39 -6.03
CA LYS A 122 16.70 -17.45 -5.18
C LYS A 122 15.22 -17.71 -5.50
N SER A 123 14.92 -18.91 -5.98
CA SER A 123 13.52 -19.36 -6.15
C SER A 123 12.84 -19.55 -4.81
N THR A 124 11.57 -19.18 -4.74
CA THR A 124 10.75 -19.28 -3.52
C THR A 124 9.40 -19.95 -3.81
N ALA A 125 8.85 -20.59 -2.79
CA ALA A 125 7.52 -21.20 -2.88
C ALA A 125 6.72 -20.93 -1.61
N PHE A 126 5.47 -20.53 -1.78
CA PHE A 126 4.52 -20.24 -0.71
C PHE A 126 3.34 -21.19 -0.86
N LYS A 127 3.06 -21.99 0.19
CA LYS A 127 1.96 -22.94 0.21
C LYS A 127 1.04 -22.61 1.37
N HIS A 128 -0.25 -22.48 1.12
CA HIS A 128 -1.19 -22.11 2.15
C HIS A 128 -2.53 -22.78 1.98
N HIS A 129 -3.19 -23.03 3.13
CA HIS A 129 -4.55 -23.50 3.24
C HIS A 129 -5.42 -22.37 3.78
N SER A 130 -6.31 -21.87 2.95
CA SER A 130 -7.28 -20.83 3.31
C SER A 130 -8.65 -21.47 3.52
N TYR A 131 -9.42 -20.92 4.45
CA TYR A 131 -10.80 -21.33 4.67
C TYR A 131 -11.65 -20.14 5.08
N ASN A 132 -12.94 -20.26 4.77
CA ASN A 132 -13.98 -19.32 5.15
C ASN A 132 -15.17 -20.13 5.69
N LEU A 133 -15.57 -19.78 6.91
CA LEU A 133 -16.68 -20.40 7.61
C LEU A 133 -17.70 -19.31 7.88
N GLY A 134 -18.89 -19.45 7.31
CA GLY A 134 -20.03 -18.56 7.50
C GLY A 134 -21.17 -19.27 8.23
N LEU A 135 -21.85 -18.54 9.11
CA LEU A 135 -23.10 -18.94 9.75
C LEU A 135 -24.12 -17.85 9.44
N ASN A 136 -25.23 -18.23 8.82
CA ASN A 136 -26.33 -17.35 8.47
C ASN A 136 -27.55 -17.73 9.32
N LEU A 137 -28.07 -16.77 10.06
CA LEU A 137 -29.27 -16.91 10.89
C LEU A 137 -30.33 -15.93 10.39
N ASP A 138 -31.50 -16.46 10.03
CA ASP A 138 -32.69 -15.71 9.62
C ASP A 138 -33.80 -15.93 10.67
N PRO A 139 -33.70 -15.32 11.89
CA PRO A 139 -34.65 -15.56 12.97
C PRO A 139 -36.05 -15.05 12.65
N THR A 140 -36.16 -14.11 11.71
CA THR A 140 -37.41 -13.56 11.17
C THR A 140 -37.20 -13.18 9.71
N ASP A 141 -38.29 -12.97 8.96
CA ASP A 141 -38.25 -12.57 7.55
C ASP A 141 -37.59 -11.19 7.31
N TRP A 142 -37.52 -10.37 8.35
CA TRP A 142 -36.97 -9.01 8.28
C TRP A 142 -35.58 -8.88 8.88
N LEU A 143 -34.97 -9.96 9.48
CA LEU A 143 -33.66 -9.89 10.13
C LEU A 143 -32.79 -11.08 9.72
N ARG A 144 -31.61 -10.78 9.17
CA ARG A 144 -30.50 -11.72 8.99
C ARG A 144 -29.33 -11.34 9.88
N ILE A 145 -28.76 -12.31 10.57
CA ILE A 145 -27.52 -12.21 11.33
C ILE A 145 -26.50 -13.12 10.71
N GLN A 146 -25.33 -12.61 10.38
CA GLN A 146 -24.26 -13.39 9.76
C GLN A 146 -23.00 -13.31 10.61
N PHE A 147 -22.43 -14.47 10.89
CA PHE A 147 -21.10 -14.59 11.48
C PHE A 147 -20.17 -15.18 10.44
N LYS A 148 -18.97 -14.58 10.31
CA LYS A 148 -17.98 -15.08 9.37
C LYS A 148 -16.61 -15.13 10.02
N TYR A 149 -15.93 -16.25 9.81
CA TYR A 149 -14.52 -16.39 10.15
C TYR A 149 -13.75 -16.81 8.91
N SER A 150 -12.71 -16.09 8.57
CA SER A 150 -11.86 -16.42 7.44
C SER A 150 -10.38 -16.41 7.83
N ASN A 151 -9.64 -17.32 7.21
CA ASN A 151 -8.20 -17.38 7.24
C ASN A 151 -7.71 -17.32 5.80
N GLY A 152 -6.85 -16.37 5.51
CA GLY A 152 -6.27 -16.18 4.19
C GLY A 152 -4.79 -15.85 4.25
N PHE A 153 -4.16 -15.75 3.09
CA PHE A 153 -2.77 -15.38 2.99
C PHE A 153 -2.53 -14.51 1.75
N ARG A 154 -1.37 -13.84 1.75
CA ARG A 154 -0.80 -13.17 0.60
C ARG A 154 0.65 -13.62 0.44
N ALA A 155 1.00 -14.19 -0.72
CA ALA A 155 2.39 -14.38 -1.09
C ALA A 155 3.02 -13.00 -1.35
N PRO A 156 4.29 -12.77 -0.97
CA PRO A 156 5.02 -11.57 -1.38
C PRO A 156 5.01 -11.43 -2.89
N THR A 157 4.93 -10.21 -3.40
CA THR A 157 5.03 -9.96 -4.85
C THR A 157 6.50 -10.05 -5.32
N PRO A 158 6.75 -10.27 -6.63
CA PRO A 158 8.09 -10.18 -7.17
C PRO A 158 8.77 -8.84 -6.88
N ASP A 159 8.04 -7.72 -6.93
CA ASP A 159 8.58 -6.40 -6.61
C ASP A 159 9.04 -6.29 -5.15
N GLU A 160 8.28 -6.85 -4.21
CA GLU A 160 8.66 -6.86 -2.80
C GLU A 160 9.91 -7.69 -2.53
N MET A 161 10.15 -8.74 -3.33
CA MET A 161 11.23 -9.70 -3.12
C MET A 161 12.50 -9.39 -3.90
N TYR A 162 12.40 -8.91 -5.13
CA TYR A 162 13.50 -8.92 -6.10
C TYR A 162 13.88 -7.55 -6.65
N ILE A 163 13.24 -6.47 -6.21
CA ILE A 163 13.58 -5.11 -6.66
C ILE A 163 14.98 -4.70 -6.21
N THR A 164 15.75 -4.12 -7.12
CA THR A 164 17.05 -3.49 -6.83
C THR A 164 17.00 -2.08 -7.39
N PHE A 165 16.64 -1.11 -6.57
CA PHE A 165 16.47 0.27 -7.04
C PHE A 165 17.34 1.22 -6.23
N LYS A 166 18.16 2.02 -6.91
CA LYS A 166 18.93 3.11 -6.31
C LYS A 166 18.57 4.43 -7.00
N HIS A 167 18.15 5.37 -6.22
CA HIS A 167 17.87 6.73 -6.64
C HIS A 167 18.77 7.68 -5.84
N PRO A 168 19.15 8.86 -6.34
CA PRO A 168 19.95 9.81 -5.59
C PRO A 168 19.41 10.19 -4.20
N GLN A 169 18.16 9.91 -3.92
CA GLN A 169 17.50 10.24 -2.65
C GLN A 169 17.14 9.02 -1.79
N PHE A 170 17.18 7.81 -2.31
CA PHE A 170 16.86 6.59 -1.56
C PHE A 170 17.21 5.33 -2.34
N SER A 171 17.28 4.20 -1.64
CA SER A 171 17.47 2.88 -2.26
C SER A 171 16.47 1.88 -1.75
N LEU A 172 15.98 1.02 -2.64
CA LEU A 172 15.18 -0.15 -2.32
C LEU A 172 16.05 -1.40 -2.43
N LEU A 173 16.05 -2.22 -1.39
CA LEU A 173 16.81 -3.45 -1.33
C LEU A 173 15.91 -4.66 -1.51
N PRO A 174 16.35 -5.70 -2.25
CA PRO A 174 15.61 -6.95 -2.37
C PRO A 174 15.56 -7.70 -1.05
N ASN A 175 14.51 -8.51 -0.86
CA ASN A 175 14.41 -9.43 0.27
C ASN A 175 13.83 -10.78 -0.16
N THR A 176 14.70 -11.70 -0.53
CA THR A 176 14.30 -13.06 -0.96
C THR A 176 13.90 -13.97 0.21
N ASN A 177 13.97 -13.51 1.44
CA ASN A 177 13.60 -14.24 2.66
C ASN A 177 12.22 -13.86 3.21
N LEU A 178 11.44 -13.06 2.46
CA LEU A 178 10.08 -12.74 2.86
C LEU A 178 9.24 -14.01 3.03
N LYS A 179 8.43 -14.00 4.07
CA LYS A 179 7.41 -15.02 4.37
C LYS A 179 6.06 -14.52 3.90
N GLU A 180 5.14 -15.45 3.67
CA GLU A 180 3.76 -15.10 3.38
C GLU A 180 3.13 -14.32 4.52
N GLU A 181 2.37 -13.31 4.17
CA GLU A 181 1.47 -12.60 5.09
C GLU A 181 0.22 -13.44 5.31
N LYS A 182 -0.23 -13.55 6.55
CA LYS A 182 -1.43 -14.29 6.94
C LYS A 182 -2.43 -13.34 7.57
N ALA A 183 -3.70 -13.48 7.21
CA ALA A 183 -4.80 -12.71 7.75
C ALA A 183 -5.87 -13.63 8.34
N LYS A 184 -6.38 -13.26 9.52
CA LYS A 184 -7.53 -13.89 10.15
C LYS A 184 -8.59 -12.82 10.38
N THR A 185 -9.74 -12.98 9.73
CA THR A 185 -10.84 -12.02 9.83
C THR A 185 -12.02 -12.65 10.57
N LYS A 186 -12.61 -11.88 11.45
CA LYS A 186 -13.87 -12.17 12.15
C LYS A 186 -14.85 -11.07 11.81
N GLU A 187 -16.05 -11.44 11.42
CA GLU A 187 -17.09 -10.51 11.01
C GLU A 187 -18.42 -10.89 11.66
N ILE A 188 -19.19 -9.87 11.99
CA ILE A 188 -20.60 -10.01 12.35
C ILE A 188 -21.38 -8.95 11.56
N ALA A 189 -22.39 -9.39 10.83
CA ALA A 189 -23.25 -8.50 10.09
C ALA A 189 -24.71 -8.68 10.51
N PHE A 190 -25.43 -7.56 10.52
CA PHE A 190 -26.87 -7.51 10.73
C PHE A 190 -27.49 -6.87 9.51
N THR A 191 -28.43 -7.58 8.86
CA THR A 191 -29.21 -7.02 7.75
C THR A 191 -30.66 -7.01 8.12
N PHE A 192 -31.26 -5.83 8.03
CA PHE A 192 -32.69 -5.61 8.20
C PHE A 192 -33.32 -5.42 6.83
N TYR A 193 -34.39 -6.14 6.56
CA TYR A 193 -35.15 -6.09 5.31
C TYR A 193 -36.54 -5.52 5.52
N ARG A 194 -37.01 -4.77 4.54
CA ARG A 194 -38.41 -4.37 4.43
C ARG A 194 -38.73 -4.18 2.96
N GLU A 195 -39.63 -5.00 2.43
CA GLU A 195 -39.99 -4.98 1.01
C GLU A 195 -38.74 -5.00 0.10
N ARG A 196 -38.53 -3.94 -0.67
CA ARG A 196 -37.35 -3.73 -1.54
C ARG A 196 -36.19 -3.04 -0.85
N SER A 197 -36.35 -2.68 0.40
CA SER A 197 -35.40 -1.90 1.18
C SER A 197 -34.55 -2.77 2.09
N TYR A 198 -33.30 -2.36 2.34
CA TYR A 198 -32.46 -3.02 3.32
C TYR A 198 -31.51 -2.05 4.03
N PHE A 199 -31.12 -2.44 5.24
CA PHE A 199 -30.03 -1.83 6.00
C PHE A 199 -29.11 -2.93 6.51
N THR A 200 -27.84 -2.85 6.12
CA THR A 200 -26.80 -3.77 6.58
C THR A 200 -25.73 -3.02 7.36
N THR A 201 -25.33 -3.54 8.51
CA THR A 201 -24.12 -3.12 9.22
C THR A 201 -23.21 -4.32 9.43
N ASN A 202 -21.92 -4.18 9.09
CA ASN A 202 -20.89 -5.18 9.28
C ASN A 202 -19.81 -4.65 10.21
N LEU A 203 -19.49 -5.39 11.24
CA LEU A 203 -18.38 -5.16 12.14
C LEU A 203 -17.32 -6.18 11.88
N PHE A 204 -16.08 -5.76 11.64
CA PHE A 204 -15.01 -6.70 11.35
C PHE A 204 -13.73 -6.40 12.11
N GLN A 205 -12.96 -7.44 12.34
CA GLN A 205 -11.59 -7.39 12.84
C GLN A 205 -10.71 -8.34 12.03
N THR A 206 -9.59 -7.82 11.53
CA THR A 206 -8.56 -8.60 10.86
C THR A 206 -7.26 -8.52 11.64
N ASP A 207 -6.74 -9.68 12.01
CA ASP A 207 -5.43 -9.84 12.64
C ASP A 207 -4.45 -10.39 11.59
N TYR A 208 -3.35 -9.66 11.36
CA TYR A 208 -2.28 -10.04 10.43
C TYR A 208 -1.08 -10.60 11.20
N LYS A 209 -0.45 -11.61 10.61
CA LYS A 209 0.86 -12.13 11.00
C LYS A 209 1.80 -12.05 9.82
N ASN A 210 3.07 -11.72 10.06
CA ASN A 210 4.08 -11.48 9.03
C ASN A 210 3.62 -10.41 8.01
N PHE A 211 2.94 -9.36 8.47
CA PHE A 211 2.47 -8.27 7.62
C PHE A 211 3.63 -7.70 6.81
N ILE A 212 3.50 -7.64 5.49
CA ILE A 212 4.57 -7.15 4.62
C ILE A 212 4.42 -5.63 4.47
N ASP A 213 5.47 -4.92 4.84
CA ASP A 213 5.51 -3.45 4.79
C ASP A 213 6.88 -2.97 4.33
N LEU A 214 6.93 -1.83 3.64
CA LEU A 214 8.17 -1.19 3.25
C LEU A 214 8.76 -0.47 4.46
N ALA A 215 9.82 -1.04 5.01
CA ALA A 215 10.47 -0.55 6.22
C ALA A 215 11.70 0.29 5.88
N TYR A 216 11.92 1.34 6.66
CA TYR A 216 13.14 2.12 6.65
C TYR A 216 14.24 1.39 7.44
N LEU A 217 15.38 1.13 6.78
CA LEU A 217 16.52 0.42 7.37
C LEU A 217 17.60 1.35 7.95
N GLY A 218 17.40 2.67 7.87
CA GLY A 218 18.40 3.66 8.24
C GLY A 218 19.11 4.24 7.05
N GLU A 219 20.12 5.04 7.35
CA GLU A 219 20.97 5.67 6.36
C GLU A 219 22.34 4.99 6.34
N ARG A 220 22.87 4.77 5.16
CA ARG A 220 24.22 4.27 4.98
C ARG A 220 25.06 5.29 4.26
N PRO A 221 26.33 5.48 4.65
CA PRO A 221 27.24 6.34 3.91
C PRO A 221 27.44 5.78 2.50
N ILE A 222 27.48 6.68 1.52
CA ILE A 222 27.79 6.34 0.12
C ILE A 222 29.29 6.50 -0.19
N ASP A 223 30.02 7.11 0.73
CA ASP A 223 31.46 7.31 0.64
C ASP A 223 32.14 7.06 2.00
N GLN A 224 33.45 6.84 1.99
CA GLN A 224 34.23 6.65 3.23
C GLN A 224 34.29 7.90 4.10
N SER A 225 34.20 9.11 3.51
CA SER A 225 34.20 10.35 4.25
C SER A 225 32.97 10.51 5.12
N LYS A 226 31.96 9.67 4.89
CA LYS A 226 30.63 9.73 5.56
C LYS A 226 29.99 11.12 5.43
N SER A 227 30.33 11.83 4.35
CA SER A 227 29.80 13.17 4.08
C SER A 227 28.37 13.11 3.51
N SER A 228 28.01 12.02 2.87
CA SER A 228 26.71 11.80 2.24
C SER A 228 26.11 10.46 2.65
N TYR A 229 24.82 10.51 2.98
CA TYR A 229 24.05 9.35 3.44
C TYR A 229 22.84 9.12 2.57
N TYR A 230 22.56 7.85 2.29
CA TYR A 230 21.34 7.40 1.59
C TYR A 230 20.40 6.69 2.52
N PRO A 231 19.11 7.02 2.49
CA PRO A 231 18.08 6.22 3.12
C PRO A 231 17.85 4.91 2.36
N PHE A 232 17.85 3.81 3.08
CA PHE A 232 17.60 2.47 2.59
C PHE A 232 16.25 1.96 3.08
N TYR A 233 15.52 1.35 2.18
CA TYR A 233 14.23 0.72 2.45
C TYR A 233 14.24 -0.72 1.95
N GLN A 234 13.49 -1.56 2.62
CA GLN A 234 13.32 -2.95 2.24
C GLN A 234 11.93 -3.44 2.66
N SER A 235 11.30 -4.25 1.85
CA SER A 235 10.09 -4.95 2.27
C SER A 235 10.44 -5.96 3.35
N LEU A 236 9.81 -5.87 4.51
CA LEU A 236 10.04 -6.75 5.66
C LEU A 236 8.71 -7.32 6.15
N ASN A 237 8.77 -8.52 6.74
CA ASN A 237 7.66 -9.04 7.51
C ASN A 237 7.63 -8.34 8.89
N ARG A 238 6.59 -7.55 9.12
CA ARG A 238 6.27 -6.99 10.44
C ARG A 238 5.58 -8.09 11.27
N ASP A 239 5.81 -8.11 12.57
CA ASP A 239 5.34 -9.22 13.41
C ASP A 239 3.82 -9.34 13.37
N LYS A 240 3.12 -8.26 13.64
CA LYS A 240 1.66 -8.22 13.71
C LYS A 240 1.12 -6.91 13.17
N ALA A 241 -0.06 -6.99 12.57
CA ALA A 241 -0.88 -5.81 12.34
C ALA A 241 -2.34 -6.16 12.63
N LYS A 242 -3.14 -5.15 12.94
CA LYS A 242 -4.55 -5.33 13.26
C LYS A 242 -5.37 -4.23 12.63
N VAL A 243 -6.49 -4.60 12.00
CA VAL A 243 -7.49 -3.68 11.46
C VAL A 243 -8.82 -3.99 12.12
N ASN A 244 -9.52 -2.96 12.56
CA ASN A 244 -10.93 -3.03 12.95
C ASN A 244 -11.72 -2.07 12.10
N GLY A 245 -12.96 -2.41 11.77
CA GLY A 245 -13.78 -1.52 10.97
C GLY A 245 -15.27 -1.77 11.11
N ILE A 246 -16.00 -0.82 10.56
CA ILE A 246 -17.46 -0.84 10.41
C ILE A 246 -17.77 -0.49 8.97
N GLU A 247 -18.65 -1.26 8.37
CA GLU A 247 -19.24 -0.98 7.07
C GLU A 247 -20.76 -0.90 7.23
N ILE A 248 -21.36 0.09 6.57
CA ILE A 248 -22.82 0.24 6.48
C ILE A 248 -23.18 0.23 4.99
N SER A 249 -24.23 -0.45 4.64
CA SER A 249 -24.84 -0.41 3.31
C SER A 249 -26.35 -0.37 3.45
N THR A 250 -26.98 0.64 2.84
CA THR A 250 -28.42 0.86 2.92
C THR A 250 -28.96 1.13 1.53
N HIS A 251 -30.09 0.58 1.24
CA HIS A 251 -30.94 0.95 0.12
C HIS A 251 -32.39 1.07 0.61
N LEU A 252 -33.01 2.18 0.33
CA LEU A 252 -34.36 2.50 0.74
C LEU A 252 -35.19 2.91 -0.48
N GLU A 253 -36.19 2.12 -0.80
CA GLU A 253 -37.23 2.47 -1.78
C GLU A 253 -38.28 3.36 -1.08
N ILE A 254 -38.35 4.60 -1.49
CA ILE A 254 -39.26 5.58 -0.85
C ILE A 254 -40.72 5.19 -1.08
N GLY A 255 -41.01 4.60 -2.24
CA GLY A 255 -42.35 4.08 -2.56
C GLY A 255 -42.90 3.06 -1.55
N ASP A 256 -42.01 2.26 -0.90
CA ASP A 256 -42.40 1.32 0.16
C ASP A 256 -42.91 1.99 1.43
N LEU A 257 -42.62 3.30 1.60
CA LEU A 257 -43.11 4.15 2.72
C LEU A 257 -44.21 5.10 2.29
N ILE A 258 -44.12 5.69 1.10
CA ILE A 258 -44.99 6.71 0.54
C ILE A 258 -45.24 6.37 -0.94
N GLU A 259 -46.38 5.73 -1.23
CA GLU A 259 -46.72 5.26 -2.58
C GLU A 259 -46.61 6.36 -3.67
N LYS A 260 -46.90 7.61 -3.36
CA LYS A 260 -46.77 8.74 -4.30
C LYS A 260 -45.34 9.02 -4.74
N LEU A 261 -44.37 8.49 -4.03
CA LEU A 261 -42.91 8.63 -4.32
C LEU A 261 -42.33 7.35 -4.89
N GLU A 262 -43.13 6.51 -5.52
CA GLU A 262 -42.69 5.32 -6.22
C GLU A 262 -41.63 5.67 -7.27
N GLY A 263 -40.55 4.89 -7.29
CA GLY A 263 -39.39 5.09 -8.14
C GLY A 263 -38.26 5.89 -7.51
N PHE A 264 -38.53 6.68 -6.45
CA PHE A 264 -37.44 7.31 -5.70
C PHE A 264 -36.78 6.34 -4.74
N HIS A 265 -35.46 6.35 -4.76
CA HIS A 265 -34.67 5.55 -3.83
C HIS A 265 -33.51 6.33 -3.22
N LEU A 266 -33.13 5.93 -2.01
CA LEU A 266 -31.99 6.46 -1.29
C LEU A 266 -31.01 5.34 -0.98
N GLY A 267 -29.72 5.60 -1.14
CA GLY A 267 -28.65 4.72 -0.75
C GLY A 267 -27.68 5.41 0.22
N TYR A 268 -27.10 4.65 1.12
CA TYR A 268 -26.00 5.10 1.95
C TYR A 268 -25.00 3.99 2.15
N LYS A 269 -23.72 4.31 1.93
CA LYS A 269 -22.60 3.41 2.23
C LYS A 269 -21.59 4.15 3.10
N LEU A 270 -21.09 3.48 4.12
CA LEU A 270 -20.02 3.97 5.00
C LEU A 270 -18.93 2.89 5.11
N THR A 271 -17.69 3.31 5.00
CA THR A 271 -16.54 2.50 5.39
C THR A 271 -15.70 3.29 6.39
N TYR A 272 -15.58 2.76 7.59
CA TYR A 272 -14.69 3.24 8.64
C TYR A 272 -13.74 2.13 9.05
N GLN A 273 -12.43 2.41 9.06
CA GLN A 273 -11.43 1.44 9.46
C GLN A 273 -10.25 2.10 10.17
N LYS A 274 -9.68 1.36 11.10
CA LYS A 274 -8.50 1.76 11.85
C LYS A 274 -7.53 0.59 11.98
N GLY A 275 -6.27 0.81 11.66
CA GLY A 275 -5.25 -0.22 11.71
C GLY A 275 -3.97 0.23 12.39
N ARG A 276 -3.30 -0.73 13.03
CA ARG A 276 -2.03 -0.55 13.73
C ARG A 276 -1.08 -1.69 13.41
N ILE A 277 0.21 -1.38 13.31
CA ILE A 277 1.30 -2.33 13.11
C ILE A 277 2.11 -2.38 14.40
N LYS A 278 2.51 -3.58 14.80
CA LYS A 278 3.32 -3.82 16.01
C LYS A 278 4.45 -4.80 15.69
N ASP A 279 5.65 -4.49 16.15
CA ASP A 279 6.81 -5.37 16.09
C ASP A 279 7.32 -5.70 17.49
N SER A 280 7.88 -6.89 17.64
CA SER A 280 8.53 -7.31 18.89
C SER A 280 9.95 -6.73 19.05
N LYS A 281 10.57 -6.32 17.95
CA LYS A 281 11.93 -5.76 17.90
C LYS A 281 11.94 -4.43 17.15
N PRO A 282 12.83 -3.50 17.53
CA PRO A 282 13.02 -2.26 16.77
C PRO A 282 13.43 -2.54 15.32
N LEU A 283 12.93 -1.73 14.40
CA LEU A 283 13.42 -1.71 13.03
C LEU A 283 14.86 -1.20 13.01
N GLU A 284 15.65 -1.71 12.07
CA GLU A 284 17.08 -1.38 11.95
C GLU A 284 17.33 0.13 11.91
N GLY A 285 16.51 0.87 11.15
CA GLY A 285 16.62 2.33 11.04
C GLY A 285 16.43 3.10 12.33
N TYR A 286 15.88 2.47 13.38
CA TYR A 286 15.68 3.09 14.69
C TYR A 286 16.72 2.69 15.73
N LYS A 287 17.57 1.70 15.48
CA LYS A 287 18.52 1.20 16.48
C LYS A 287 19.39 2.30 17.05
N LYS A 288 20.03 3.08 16.19
CA LYS A 288 20.88 4.21 16.62
C LYS A 288 20.12 5.24 17.47
N LEU A 289 18.87 5.54 17.07
CA LEU A 289 18.03 6.47 17.81
C LEU A 289 17.69 5.94 19.20
N LEU A 290 17.43 4.64 19.32
CA LEU A 290 17.08 3.98 20.57
C LEU A 290 18.27 3.83 21.52
N GLU A 291 19.48 3.64 20.99
CA GLU A 291 20.72 3.63 21.77
C GLU A 291 20.92 4.95 22.52
N HIS A 292 20.61 6.06 21.87
CA HIS A 292 20.76 7.40 22.46
C HIS A 292 19.53 7.87 23.25
N ASN A 293 18.34 7.35 22.93
CA ASN A 293 17.12 7.80 23.60
C ASN A 293 16.02 6.73 23.66
N PRO A 294 15.99 5.93 24.73
CA PRO A 294 15.03 4.82 24.90
C PRO A 294 13.55 5.23 24.79
N LYS A 295 13.19 6.50 25.02
CA LYS A 295 11.80 6.97 24.90
C LYS A 295 11.20 6.81 23.51
N TYR A 296 12.05 6.69 22.47
CA TYR A 296 11.61 6.44 21.10
C TYR A 296 11.28 4.97 20.81
N MET A 297 11.49 4.07 21.80
CA MET A 297 11.22 2.65 21.61
C MET A 297 9.76 2.39 21.21
N ASN A 298 8.81 3.09 21.78
CA ASN A 298 7.40 2.95 21.44
C ASN A 298 7.09 3.37 19.99
N MET A 299 7.84 4.34 19.45
CA MET A 299 7.72 4.74 18.05
C MET A 299 8.22 3.67 17.08
N ALA A 300 9.21 2.89 17.50
CA ALA A 300 9.81 1.84 16.68
C ALA A 300 9.06 0.50 16.76
N LEU A 301 8.43 0.23 17.91
CA LEU A 301 7.84 -1.08 18.20
C LEU A 301 6.31 -1.12 18.18
N GLN A 302 5.67 0.00 18.53
CA GLN A 302 4.23 -0.03 18.81
C GLN A 302 3.46 1.07 18.13
N ASP A 303 2.17 0.79 17.93
CA ASP A 303 1.15 1.75 17.51
C ASP A 303 1.45 2.56 16.26
N GLN A 304 2.23 1.98 15.34
CA GLN A 304 2.41 2.60 14.03
C GLN A 304 1.11 2.49 13.22
N PRO A 305 0.57 3.60 12.70
CA PRO A 305 -0.61 3.55 11.85
C PRO A 305 -0.32 2.80 10.55
N MET A 306 -1.31 2.08 10.05
CA MET A 306 -1.26 1.47 8.71
C MET A 306 -1.59 2.53 7.66
N ASN A 307 -0.57 3.01 6.94
CA ASN A 307 -0.76 4.03 5.91
C ASN A 307 -1.61 3.58 4.72
N ALA A 308 -1.71 2.28 4.46
CA ALA A 308 -2.53 1.75 3.39
C ALA A 308 -4.04 1.98 3.59
N LEU A 309 -4.47 2.21 4.84
CA LEU A 309 -5.88 2.40 5.14
C LEU A 309 -6.38 3.78 4.70
N GLN A 310 -7.47 3.77 3.96
CA GLN A 310 -8.13 4.99 3.50
C GLN A 310 -8.83 5.72 4.66
N PRO A 311 -9.04 7.04 4.56
CA PRO A 311 -9.91 7.79 5.47
C PRO A 311 -11.34 7.26 5.43
N THR A 312 -12.13 7.64 6.43
CA THR A 312 -13.58 7.36 6.44
C THR A 312 -14.21 7.91 5.17
N THR A 313 -14.93 7.05 4.48
CA THR A 313 -15.63 7.39 3.24
C THR A 313 -17.11 7.08 3.39
N SER A 314 -17.94 8.06 3.07
CA SER A 314 -19.40 7.92 2.97
C SER A 314 -19.85 8.17 1.54
N VAL A 315 -20.76 7.36 1.04
CA VAL A 315 -21.39 7.57 -0.26
C VAL A 315 -22.90 7.63 -0.05
N TYR A 316 -23.50 8.74 -0.43
CA TYR A 316 -24.93 8.92 -0.47
C TYR A 316 -25.39 8.77 -1.92
N ASN A 317 -26.46 8.05 -2.13
CA ASN A 317 -27.14 7.94 -3.43
C ASN A 317 -28.57 8.49 -3.28
N LEU A 318 -28.98 9.32 -4.23
CA LEU A 318 -30.35 9.74 -4.44
C LEU A 318 -30.68 9.41 -5.88
N GLY A 319 -31.64 8.54 -6.09
CA GLY A 319 -32.00 8.12 -7.42
C GLY A 319 -33.50 8.10 -7.68
N TYR A 320 -33.84 8.07 -8.95
CA TYR A 320 -35.20 7.90 -9.43
C TYR A 320 -35.22 6.97 -10.64
N ASP A 321 -36.02 5.94 -10.56
CA ASP A 321 -36.37 5.05 -11.68
C ASP A 321 -37.80 5.31 -12.13
N SER A 322 -38.01 5.51 -13.42
CA SER A 322 -39.38 5.59 -13.97
C SER A 322 -40.15 4.30 -13.66
N PRO A 323 -41.45 4.34 -13.42
CA PRO A 323 -42.26 3.18 -13.04
C PRO A 323 -42.15 2.00 -14.00
N ASN A 324 -41.96 2.27 -15.27
CA ASN A 324 -41.75 1.24 -16.30
C ASN A 324 -40.25 0.86 -16.50
N LYS A 325 -39.33 1.43 -15.70
CA LYS A 325 -37.88 1.24 -15.75
C LYS A 325 -37.26 1.49 -17.12
N ILE A 326 -37.86 2.40 -17.91
CA ILE A 326 -37.34 2.82 -19.21
C ILE A 326 -36.20 3.82 -19.05
N TRP A 327 -36.22 4.66 -18.03
CA TRP A 327 -35.13 5.58 -17.71
C TRP A 327 -34.99 5.76 -16.21
N GLY A 328 -33.80 6.17 -15.79
CA GLY A 328 -33.49 6.49 -14.41
C GLY A 328 -32.32 7.46 -14.32
N LEU A 329 -32.22 8.12 -13.18
CA LEU A 329 -31.18 9.09 -12.86
C LEU A 329 -30.74 8.89 -11.41
N ASP A 330 -29.44 8.77 -11.22
CA ASP A 330 -28.79 8.65 -9.91
C ASP A 330 -27.81 9.78 -9.68
N PHE A 331 -27.87 10.38 -8.49
CA PHE A 331 -26.82 11.24 -7.96
C PHE A 331 -26.05 10.49 -6.87
N TYR A 332 -24.75 10.54 -6.94
CA TYR A 332 -23.84 10.00 -5.94
C TYR A 332 -23.04 11.13 -5.31
N ILE A 333 -23.06 11.22 -4.00
CA ILE A 333 -22.29 12.19 -3.22
C ILE A 333 -21.28 11.38 -2.42
N THR A 334 -19.99 11.45 -2.82
CA THR A 334 -18.89 10.80 -2.12
C THR A 334 -18.22 11.79 -1.19
N ASP A 335 -18.31 11.56 0.10
CA ASP A 335 -17.70 12.36 1.16
C ASP A 335 -16.52 11.61 1.79
N VAL A 336 -15.33 12.21 1.74
CA VAL A 336 -14.08 11.62 2.24
C VAL A 336 -13.52 12.51 3.33
N SER A 337 -13.38 11.96 4.54
CA SER A 337 -12.83 12.70 5.67
C SER A 337 -11.35 12.99 5.52
N ALA A 338 -10.86 14.04 6.20
CA ALA A 338 -9.44 14.33 6.28
C ALA A 338 -8.69 13.22 7.04
N LYS A 339 -7.51 12.83 6.56
CA LYS A 339 -6.61 11.92 7.28
C LYS A 339 -6.03 12.63 8.50
N LYS A 340 -6.21 12.06 9.69
CA LYS A 340 -5.69 12.65 10.93
C LYS A 340 -4.19 12.37 11.08
N ALA A 341 -3.45 13.32 11.67
CA ALA A 341 -2.00 13.18 11.89
C ALA A 341 -1.64 11.91 12.68
N LYS A 342 -2.42 11.59 13.72
CA LYS A 342 -2.21 10.39 14.54
C LYS A 342 -2.44 9.07 13.80
N ASP A 343 -3.10 9.11 12.65
CA ASP A 343 -3.40 7.95 11.80
C ASP A 343 -2.56 7.94 10.53
N SER A 344 -1.52 8.79 10.45
CA SER A 344 -0.56 8.86 9.35
C SER A 344 0.84 8.55 9.85
N PHE A 345 1.62 7.90 9.01
CA PHE A 345 3.01 7.54 9.28
C PHE A 345 3.85 7.85 8.05
N ASN A 346 5.00 8.49 8.26
CA ASN A 346 5.94 8.74 7.20
C ASN A 346 7.10 7.75 7.30
N PRO A 347 7.26 6.82 6.36
CA PRO A 347 8.38 5.89 6.35
C PRO A 347 9.72 6.56 6.02
N GLN A 348 9.71 7.78 5.48
CA GLN A 348 10.93 8.51 5.16
C GLN A 348 11.56 9.10 6.41
N TRP A 349 12.88 9.05 6.45
CA TRP A 349 13.66 9.61 7.52
C TRP A 349 13.95 11.10 7.23
N HIS A 350 13.44 11.99 8.07
CA HIS A 350 13.68 13.44 7.93
C HIS A 350 14.55 13.96 9.08
N SER A 351 15.68 13.33 9.34
CA SER A 351 16.47 13.61 10.53
C SER A 351 17.31 14.88 10.49
N MET A 352 17.55 15.43 9.34
CA MET A 352 18.70 16.33 9.20
C MET A 352 18.38 17.77 8.78
N ILE A 353 17.12 18.12 8.53
CA ILE A 353 16.78 19.39 7.89
C ILE A 353 15.58 20.02 8.59
N GLU A 354 15.65 21.33 8.76
CA GLU A 354 14.47 22.17 8.92
C GLU A 354 13.41 21.76 7.90
N ARG A 355 12.21 21.50 8.34
CA ARG A 355 11.14 20.95 7.50
C ARG A 355 9.83 21.64 7.79
N GLN A 356 8.97 21.66 6.82
CA GLN A 356 7.58 22.01 7.03
C GLN A 356 6.80 20.82 7.56
N ALA A 357 6.04 21.04 8.60
CA ALA A 357 5.17 20.03 9.20
C ALA A 357 3.84 20.67 9.59
N GLU A 358 2.77 19.90 9.48
CA GLU A 358 1.48 20.34 9.96
C GLU A 358 1.43 20.31 11.49
N ASN A 359 1.05 21.43 12.09
CA ASN A 359 0.74 21.50 13.50
C ASN A 359 -0.52 20.69 13.78
N ILE A 360 -0.40 19.66 14.62
CA ILE A 360 -1.50 18.72 14.90
C ILE A 360 -2.70 19.37 15.62
N ASN A 361 -2.48 20.49 16.26
CA ASN A 361 -3.52 21.20 17.02
C ASN A 361 -4.26 22.21 16.14
N THR A 362 -3.56 22.85 15.23
CA THR A 362 -4.11 23.96 14.42
C THR A 362 -4.38 23.54 12.96
N GLY A 363 -3.74 22.48 12.48
CA GLY A 363 -3.77 22.10 11.06
C GLY A 363 -2.89 22.99 10.16
N ALA A 364 -2.22 24.00 10.71
CA ALA A 364 -1.37 24.91 9.96
C ALA A 364 -0.04 24.25 9.57
N ILE A 365 0.48 24.58 8.38
CA ILE A 365 1.82 24.19 7.97
C ILE A 365 2.83 25.14 8.62
N GLU A 366 3.69 24.60 9.44
CA GLU A 366 4.70 25.35 10.17
C GLU A 366 6.10 24.83 9.85
N THR A 367 7.08 25.74 9.86
CA THR A 367 8.49 25.36 9.79
C THR A 367 8.91 24.79 11.13
N VAL A 368 9.22 23.50 11.16
CA VAL A 368 9.75 22.82 12.34
C VAL A 368 11.26 22.82 12.26
N PRO A 369 11.96 23.55 13.13
CA PRO A 369 13.41 23.50 13.17
C PRO A 369 13.89 22.10 13.57
N ALA A 370 15.07 21.73 13.11
CA ALA A 370 15.72 20.52 13.59
C ALA A 370 15.93 20.65 15.10
N LYS A 371 15.22 19.85 15.90
CA LYS A 371 15.40 19.83 17.34
C LYS A 371 16.60 18.96 17.70
N THR A 372 17.51 19.51 18.45
CA THR A 372 18.59 18.76 19.08
C THR A 372 18.14 18.29 20.45
N VAL A 373 18.37 17.02 20.74
CA VAL A 373 18.28 16.47 22.09
C VAL A 373 19.72 16.28 22.58
N ASN A 374 20.05 16.80 23.74
CA ASN A 374 21.42 16.81 24.30
C ASN A 374 22.47 17.49 23.42
N GLY A 375 22.09 18.58 22.71
CA GLY A 375 23.00 19.42 21.95
C GLY A 375 23.35 18.93 20.53
N ASN A 376 23.25 17.63 20.23
CA ASN A 376 23.70 17.06 18.95
C ASN A 376 22.71 16.12 18.24
N GLU A 377 21.61 15.74 18.89
CA GLU A 377 20.66 14.77 18.32
C GLU A 377 19.39 15.45 17.83
N LYS A 378 18.90 15.01 16.68
CA LYS A 378 17.71 15.52 16.04
C LYS A 378 16.49 14.66 16.33
N VAL A 379 15.42 15.28 16.79
CA VAL A 379 14.13 14.60 16.99
C VAL A 379 13.46 14.36 15.64
N ILE A 380 12.99 13.14 15.44
CA ILE A 380 12.30 12.74 14.22
C ILE A 380 10.81 12.73 14.47
N ASP A 381 10.08 13.45 13.66
CA ASP A 381 8.63 13.35 13.56
C ASP A 381 8.29 12.42 12.40
N ARG A 382 7.53 11.38 12.67
CA ARG A 382 7.15 10.32 11.71
C ARG A 382 5.75 10.50 11.16
N ARG A 383 5.07 11.58 11.49
CA ARG A 383 3.77 11.86 10.88
C ARG A 383 3.94 12.26 9.42
N ALA A 384 3.02 11.82 8.57
CA ALA A 384 3.03 12.25 7.19
C ALA A 384 2.78 13.76 7.12
N LEU A 385 3.63 14.46 6.37
CA LEU A 385 3.53 15.92 6.19
C LEU A 385 2.26 16.25 5.37
N TRP A 386 2.09 15.55 4.26
CA TRP A 386 0.96 15.76 3.38
C TRP A 386 -0.14 14.76 3.70
N ARG A 387 -1.36 15.27 3.85
CA ARG A 387 -2.56 14.49 4.09
C ARG A 387 -3.69 15.08 3.28
N ASN A 388 -4.61 14.23 2.85
CA ASN A 388 -5.82 14.74 2.21
C ASN A 388 -6.60 15.61 3.19
N LYS A 389 -7.13 16.72 2.70
CA LYS A 389 -8.19 17.46 3.36
C LYS A 389 -9.51 16.73 3.16
N HIS A 390 -10.53 17.11 3.94
CA HIS A 390 -11.90 16.67 3.66
C HIS A 390 -12.31 17.15 2.27
N TYR A 391 -12.99 16.31 1.52
CA TYR A 391 -13.56 16.67 0.23
C TYR A 391 -14.83 15.91 -0.07
N THR A 392 -15.70 16.52 -0.90
CA THR A 392 -16.96 15.93 -1.35
C THR A 392 -17.02 16.01 -2.87
N VAL A 393 -17.30 14.88 -3.52
CA VAL A 393 -17.46 14.78 -4.98
C VAL A 393 -18.89 14.40 -5.29
N ILE A 394 -19.48 15.02 -6.30
CA ILE A 394 -20.85 14.77 -6.75
C ILE A 394 -20.81 14.26 -8.18
N ASP A 395 -21.40 13.09 -8.41
CA ASP A 395 -21.51 12.45 -9.71
C ASP A 395 -22.98 12.25 -10.08
N ALA A 396 -23.31 12.27 -11.36
CA ALA A 396 -24.63 11.96 -11.88
C ALA A 396 -24.55 10.91 -12.97
N ILE A 397 -25.40 9.90 -12.91
CA ILE A 397 -25.48 8.82 -13.90
C ILE A 397 -26.95 8.65 -14.30
N ALA A 398 -27.22 8.62 -15.61
CA ALA A 398 -28.53 8.36 -16.15
C ALA A 398 -28.50 7.15 -17.09
N TYR A 399 -29.61 6.45 -17.15
CA TYR A 399 -29.82 5.42 -18.15
C TYR A 399 -31.13 5.61 -18.92
N TRP A 400 -31.17 5.12 -20.17
CA TRP A 400 -32.34 5.08 -21.00
C TRP A 400 -32.41 3.78 -21.81
N LYS A 401 -33.57 3.11 -21.75
CA LYS A 401 -33.85 1.83 -22.39
C LYS A 401 -34.97 2.01 -23.41
N PRO A 402 -34.68 2.50 -24.63
CA PRO A 402 -35.73 2.73 -25.65
C PRO A 402 -36.43 1.46 -26.09
N ILE A 403 -35.71 0.32 -26.04
CA ILE A 403 -36.25 -1.01 -26.36
C ILE A 403 -35.64 -2.05 -25.41
N LYS A 404 -36.29 -3.21 -25.27
CA LYS A 404 -35.95 -4.26 -24.29
C LYS A 404 -34.45 -4.64 -24.23
N ASN A 405 -33.77 -4.65 -25.36
CA ASN A 405 -32.41 -5.16 -25.49
C ASN A 405 -31.37 -4.05 -25.70
N LEU A 406 -31.72 -2.77 -25.55
CA LEU A 406 -30.81 -1.65 -25.77
C LEU A 406 -30.88 -0.69 -24.58
N THR A 407 -29.72 -0.43 -23.97
CA THR A 407 -29.57 0.53 -22.87
C THR A 407 -28.47 1.53 -23.21
N PHE A 408 -28.81 2.81 -23.15
CA PHE A 408 -27.85 3.90 -23.18
C PHE A 408 -27.58 4.32 -21.73
N THR A 409 -26.32 4.54 -21.40
CA THR A 409 -25.91 5.07 -20.09
C THR A 409 -25.00 6.27 -20.33
N ALA A 410 -25.27 7.36 -19.61
CA ALA A 410 -24.46 8.57 -19.62
C ALA A 410 -24.10 8.94 -18.18
N GLY A 411 -22.87 9.41 -17.95
CA GLY A 411 -22.42 9.84 -16.64
C GLY A 411 -21.63 11.15 -16.73
N VAL A 412 -21.85 12.01 -15.74
CA VAL A 412 -21.04 13.20 -15.50
C VAL A 412 -20.44 13.06 -14.11
N TYR A 413 -19.11 13.10 -14.05
CA TYR A 413 -18.37 12.92 -12.80
C TYR A 413 -17.83 14.25 -12.31
N ASN A 414 -17.76 14.40 -11.00
CA ASN A 414 -17.26 15.60 -10.34
C ASN A 414 -17.97 16.88 -10.83
N LEU A 415 -19.32 16.89 -10.72
CA LEU A 415 -20.18 17.97 -11.19
C LEU A 415 -19.80 19.37 -10.67
N THR A 416 -19.18 19.44 -9.50
CA THR A 416 -18.80 20.68 -8.83
C THR A 416 -17.36 21.11 -9.15
N ASP A 417 -16.65 20.39 -10.03
CA ASP A 417 -15.22 20.60 -10.31
C ASP A 417 -14.38 20.72 -9.03
N GLN A 418 -14.67 19.86 -8.05
CA GLN A 418 -13.97 19.85 -6.77
C GLN A 418 -12.52 19.44 -6.96
N LYS A 419 -11.59 20.30 -6.61
CA LYS A 419 -10.17 19.96 -6.56
C LYS A 419 -9.85 19.26 -5.24
N TYR A 420 -9.25 18.10 -5.30
CA TYR A 420 -8.93 17.31 -4.12
C TYR A 420 -7.68 16.46 -4.30
N LEU A 421 -7.06 16.12 -3.19
CA LEU A 421 -5.94 15.20 -3.13
C LEU A 421 -6.39 13.96 -2.34
N THR A 422 -6.30 12.79 -2.96
CA THR A 422 -6.61 11.53 -2.27
C THR A 422 -5.53 11.20 -1.25
N TRP A 423 -5.87 10.39 -0.23
CA TRP A 423 -4.86 9.91 0.72
C TRP A 423 -3.75 9.11 0.02
N GLU A 424 -4.11 8.32 -0.98
CA GLU A 424 -3.13 7.56 -1.76
C GLU A 424 -2.09 8.47 -2.43
N SER A 425 -2.55 9.55 -3.02
CA SER A 425 -1.65 10.56 -3.62
C SER A 425 -0.89 11.32 -2.53
N ALA A 426 -1.57 11.81 -1.49
CA ALA A 426 -0.96 12.61 -0.43
C ALA A 426 0.16 11.87 0.29
N ARG A 427 -0.02 10.58 0.61
CA ARG A 427 0.98 9.78 1.33
C ARG A 427 2.24 9.49 0.50
N SER A 428 2.16 9.60 -0.81
CA SER A 428 3.28 9.38 -1.74
C SER A 428 4.04 10.67 -2.09
N ILE A 429 3.50 11.85 -1.75
CA ILE A 429 4.17 13.14 -1.99
C ILE A 429 5.37 13.27 -1.06
N ARG A 430 6.51 13.61 -1.65
CA ARG A 430 7.75 13.87 -0.91
C ARG A 430 7.75 15.27 -0.33
N THR A 431 8.46 15.45 0.80
CA THR A 431 8.63 16.75 1.45
C THR A 431 9.47 17.73 0.63
N ILE A 432 10.27 17.23 -0.30
CA ILE A 432 11.13 18.03 -1.17
C ILE A 432 10.81 17.65 -2.63
N GLY A 433 10.32 18.58 -3.42
CA GLY A 433 10.05 18.38 -4.84
C GLY A 433 9.03 19.35 -5.41
N THR A 434 9.04 19.51 -6.72
CA THR A 434 8.18 20.44 -7.46
C THR A 434 6.70 20.03 -7.49
N ILE A 435 6.40 18.77 -7.21
CA ILE A 435 5.02 18.24 -7.17
C ILE A 435 4.23 18.84 -6.00
N ASN A 436 4.91 19.34 -4.97
CA ASN A 436 4.28 19.92 -3.79
C ASN A 436 3.55 21.25 -4.04
N ARG A 437 3.62 21.80 -5.25
CA ARG A 437 3.04 23.12 -5.58
C ARG A 437 1.74 23.06 -6.34
N VAL A 438 1.34 21.89 -6.84
CA VAL A 438 0.25 21.81 -7.81
C VAL A 438 -1.14 21.73 -7.17
N ASP A 439 -1.26 21.21 -5.93
CA ASP A 439 -2.55 20.83 -5.39
C ASP A 439 -2.91 21.42 -4.01
N THR A 440 -2.22 22.47 -3.58
CA THR A 440 -2.51 23.15 -2.31
C THR A 440 -3.19 24.52 -2.45
N GLU A 441 -3.45 24.95 -3.69
CA GLU A 441 -4.21 26.18 -3.98
C GLU A 441 -5.68 25.91 -4.23
#